data_3d19ddcea9f992e2afeb6989efdbcdbc
#
_entry.id   3d19ddcea9f992e2afeb6989efdbcdbc
#
_cell.length_a   1.000
_cell.length_b   1.000
_cell.length_c   1.000
_cell.angle_alpha   90.00
_cell.angle_beta   90.00
_cell.angle_gamma   90.00
#
_symmetry.space_group_name_H-M   'P 1'
#
loop_
_entity.id
_entity.type
_entity.pdbx_description
1 polymer ?
#
loop_
_entity_poly.entity_id
_entity_poly.type
_entity_poly.pdbx_seq_one_letter_code
_entity_poly.pdbx_strand_id
1 'polypeptide(L)'
;FLRTLGFLSALLIFLIIINILLHFSNDLEKKQFIMTDGIQNSNNIIANINLNGPILNNNSNVLGNNFYDYINSAQVKSYLEELKELQIDILIININSPGGTVSATAELEQIIYEFKKSTNIKVYFFTNEILASGGYWIATTADKIFASYGSIIGSIGVSGPTWFYYNTPISLSSGIFGQSIETKDGIEVFNQNAGEGKDLF
;
A
#
# COMPACT_ATOMS: atom_id res chain seq x y z
N PHE A 1 41.35 16.84 -40.14
CA PHE A 1 41.70 15.83 -39.10
C PHE A 1 41.80 16.46 -37.69
N LEU A 2 42.57 17.53 -37.46
CA LEU A 2 42.69 18.17 -36.14
C LEU A 2 41.36 18.79 -35.63
N ARG A 3 40.57 19.38 -36.52
CA ARG A 3 39.25 19.97 -36.16
C ARG A 3 38.21 18.92 -35.81
N THR A 4 38.21 17.78 -36.49
CA THR A 4 37.31 16.66 -36.18
C THR A 4 37.69 15.97 -34.89
N LEU A 5 38.99 15.84 -34.59
CA LEU A 5 39.46 15.29 -33.32
C LEU A 5 39.09 16.19 -32.12
N GLY A 6 39.21 17.54 -32.29
CA GLY A 6 38.79 18.50 -31.28
C GLY A 6 37.27 18.49 -30.99
N PHE A 7 36.47 18.30 -32.02
CA PHE A 7 35.02 18.21 -31.88
C PHE A 7 34.62 16.91 -31.13
N LEU A 8 35.25 15.77 -31.50
CA LEU A 8 35.02 14.49 -30.82
C LEU A 8 35.42 14.52 -29.33
N SER A 9 36.55 15.16 -28.99
CA SER A 9 36.98 15.31 -27.58
C SER A 9 36.03 16.22 -26.80
N ALA A 10 35.56 17.33 -27.38
CA ALA A 10 34.59 18.19 -26.73
C ALA A 10 33.24 17.49 -26.47
N LEU A 11 32.78 16.68 -27.44
CA LEU A 11 31.56 15.88 -27.31
C LEU A 11 31.70 14.85 -26.18
N LEU A 12 32.84 14.19 -26.11
CA LEU A 12 33.12 13.19 -25.05
C LEU A 12 33.14 13.82 -23.66
N ILE A 13 33.80 14.97 -23.53
CA ILE A 13 33.81 15.74 -22.26
C ILE A 13 32.39 16.18 -21.88
N PHE A 14 31.60 16.65 -22.84
CA PHE A 14 30.21 17.05 -22.62
C PHE A 14 29.34 15.87 -22.13
N LEU A 15 29.49 14.68 -22.73
CA LEU A 15 28.79 13.47 -22.28
C LEU A 15 29.21 13.02 -20.87
N ILE A 16 30.51 13.15 -20.54
CA ILE A 16 31.00 12.86 -19.18
C ILE A 16 30.39 13.84 -18.17
N ILE A 17 30.35 15.14 -18.48
CA ILE A 17 29.77 16.16 -17.62
C ILE A 17 28.25 15.91 -17.43
N ILE A 18 27.52 15.58 -18.49
CA ILE A 18 26.10 15.22 -18.39
C ILE A 18 25.92 13.98 -17.52
N ASN A 19 26.76 12.95 -17.70
CA ASN A 19 26.68 11.73 -16.88
C ASN A 19 26.94 12.03 -15.40
N ILE A 20 27.93 12.87 -15.11
CA ILE A 20 28.23 13.32 -13.74
C ILE A 20 27.05 14.14 -13.16
N LEU A 21 26.47 15.06 -13.95
CA LEU A 21 25.30 15.86 -13.52
C LEU A 21 24.08 15.00 -13.28
N LEU A 22 23.82 14.02 -14.15
CA LEU A 22 22.72 13.07 -13.96
C LEU A 22 22.95 12.16 -12.75
N HIS A 23 24.19 11.77 -12.50
CA HIS A 23 24.53 11.00 -11.30
C HIS A 23 24.37 11.84 -10.03
N PHE A 24 24.82 13.08 -10.05
CA PHE A 24 24.63 14.03 -8.95
C PHE A 24 23.15 14.39 -8.70
N SER A 25 22.31 14.44 -9.74
CA SER A 25 20.88 14.71 -9.58
C SER A 25 20.11 13.49 -9.02
N ASN A 26 20.61 12.28 -9.23
CA ASN A 26 20.04 11.08 -8.59
C ASN A 26 20.46 10.95 -7.11
N ASP A 27 21.62 11.50 -6.71
CA ASP A 27 22.07 11.50 -5.31
C ASP A 27 21.40 12.59 -4.45
N LEU A 28 20.64 13.50 -5.06
CA LEU A 28 19.67 14.35 -4.37
C LEU A 28 18.36 13.61 -4.13
N GLU A 29 18.42 12.34 -3.71
CA GLU A 29 17.26 11.70 -3.09
C GLU A 29 16.83 12.58 -1.93
N LYS A 30 15.67 13.22 -2.10
CA LYS A 30 15.01 13.97 -1.03
C LYS A 30 14.93 13.05 0.16
N LYS A 31 15.67 13.37 1.24
CA LYS A 31 15.47 12.68 2.51
C LYS A 31 13.99 12.72 2.82
N GLN A 32 13.38 11.56 2.93
CA GLN A 32 11.94 11.42 3.17
C GLN A 32 11.63 11.68 4.66
N PHE A 33 12.66 11.54 5.51
CA PHE A 33 12.55 11.76 6.94
C PHE A 33 13.23 13.06 7.35
N ILE A 34 12.52 13.85 8.16
CA ILE A 34 13.00 15.08 8.78
C ILE A 34 12.80 14.96 10.29
N MET A 35 13.71 15.53 11.05
CA MET A 35 13.53 15.66 12.49
C MET A 35 12.44 16.71 12.76
N THR A 36 11.38 16.30 13.44
CA THR A 36 10.23 17.17 13.75
C THR A 36 10.25 17.68 15.18
N ASP A 37 10.81 16.90 16.11
CA ASP A 37 10.85 17.22 17.53
C ASP A 37 11.97 16.44 18.23
N GLY A 38 12.33 16.84 19.45
CA GLY A 38 13.27 16.15 20.31
C GLY A 38 14.64 16.79 20.42
N ILE A 39 15.58 16.08 21.02
CA ILE A 39 16.95 16.53 21.24
C ILE A 39 17.82 16.06 20.08
N GLN A 40 18.47 17.00 19.40
CA GLN A 40 19.42 16.71 18.34
C GLN A 40 20.56 15.83 18.87
N ASN A 41 20.89 14.75 18.15
CA ASN A 41 21.87 13.72 18.54
C ASN A 41 21.44 12.86 19.77
N SER A 42 20.14 12.68 20.00
CA SER A 42 19.66 11.67 20.95
C SER A 42 20.08 10.26 20.49
N ASN A 43 20.43 9.42 21.47
CA ASN A 43 20.69 8.00 21.20
C ASN A 43 19.40 7.17 20.99
N ASN A 44 18.24 7.75 21.33
CA ASN A 44 16.94 7.10 21.16
C ASN A 44 16.18 7.82 20.03
N ILE A 45 16.01 7.15 18.92
CA ILE A 45 15.35 7.70 17.73
C ILE A 45 14.05 6.96 17.47
N ILE A 46 12.97 7.73 17.39
CA ILE A 46 11.66 7.22 17.01
C ILE A 46 11.31 7.76 15.63
N ALA A 47 11.09 6.86 14.69
CA ALA A 47 10.55 7.24 13.39
C ALA A 47 9.03 7.16 13.39
N ASN A 48 8.40 8.05 12.63
CA ASN A 48 6.96 8.11 12.46
C ASN A 48 6.62 8.21 10.98
N ILE A 49 5.77 7.31 10.48
CA ILE A 49 5.21 7.37 9.12
C ILE A 49 3.68 7.40 9.18
N ASN A 50 3.07 8.13 8.25
CA ASN A 50 1.63 8.24 8.14
C ASN A 50 1.15 7.52 6.87
N LEU A 51 0.22 6.59 7.03
CA LEU A 51 -0.39 5.83 5.95
C LEU A 51 -1.91 6.08 5.95
N ASN A 52 -2.41 6.73 4.92
CA ASN A 52 -3.82 7.09 4.82
C ASN A 52 -4.43 6.54 3.53
N GLY A 53 -5.68 6.10 3.61
CA GLY A 53 -6.47 5.67 2.46
C GLY A 53 -6.41 4.17 2.17
N PRO A 54 -6.93 3.74 1.01
CA PRO A 54 -6.98 2.34 0.61
C PRO A 54 -5.58 1.81 0.24
N ILE A 55 -5.36 0.51 0.44
CA ILE A 55 -4.13 -0.19 0.08
C ILE A 55 -4.25 -0.70 -1.35
N LEU A 56 -3.47 -0.15 -2.27
CA LEU A 56 -3.56 -0.43 -3.71
C LEU A 56 -2.18 -0.61 -4.34
N ASN A 57 -2.10 -1.43 -5.38
CA ASN A 57 -0.89 -1.53 -6.19
C ASN A 57 -0.78 -0.34 -7.15
N ASN A 58 0.46 0.05 -7.45
CA ASN A 58 0.82 1.25 -8.23
C ASN A 58 0.23 1.29 -9.66
N ASN A 59 -0.29 0.18 -10.17
CA ASN A 59 -0.83 0.08 -11.54
C ASN A 59 -2.33 0.41 -11.63
N SER A 60 -2.95 0.79 -10.54
CA SER A 60 -4.37 1.16 -10.55
C SER A 60 -4.57 2.61 -10.98
N ASN A 61 -4.23 2.92 -12.24
CA ASN A 61 -4.77 4.07 -12.98
C ASN A 61 -6.32 3.99 -13.14
N VAL A 62 -6.99 3.23 -12.26
CA VAL A 62 -8.41 2.91 -12.35
C VAL A 62 -9.31 4.11 -12.03
N LEU A 63 -8.78 5.12 -11.37
CA LEU A 63 -9.51 6.34 -11.08
C LEU A 63 -8.69 7.53 -11.58
N GLY A 64 -8.99 7.97 -12.79
CA GLY A 64 -8.36 9.14 -13.40
C GLY A 64 -8.24 10.30 -12.41
N ASN A 65 -7.00 10.82 -12.30
CA ASN A 65 -6.56 11.94 -11.46
C ASN A 65 -6.58 11.70 -9.95
N ASN A 66 -5.41 11.72 -9.38
CA ASN A 66 -4.87 11.81 -8.02
C ASN A 66 -5.68 12.61 -6.96
N PHE A 67 -6.95 12.32 -6.74
CA PHE A 67 -7.74 13.01 -5.73
C PHE A 67 -7.79 12.34 -4.36
N TYR A 68 -7.25 11.13 -4.22
CA TYR A 68 -7.26 10.42 -2.94
C TYR A 68 -5.88 9.88 -2.62
N ASP A 69 -5.43 10.11 -1.41
CA ASP A 69 -4.26 9.44 -0.87
C ASP A 69 -4.54 7.93 -0.82
N TYR A 70 -3.57 7.14 -1.21
CA TYR A 70 -3.62 5.69 -1.09
C TYR A 70 -2.28 5.16 -0.60
N ILE A 71 -2.34 4.00 0.05
CA ILE A 71 -1.16 3.33 0.58
C ILE A 71 -0.58 2.45 -0.51
N ASN A 72 0.67 2.71 -0.86
CA ASN A 72 1.41 2.01 -1.90
C ASN A 72 2.59 1.24 -1.32
N SER A 73 2.71 -0.04 -1.66
CA SER A 73 3.77 -0.92 -1.17
C SER A 73 5.17 -0.45 -1.54
N ALA A 74 5.37 0.09 -2.75
CA ALA A 74 6.68 0.59 -3.20
C ALA A 74 7.12 1.82 -2.41
N GLN A 75 6.20 2.74 -2.10
CA GLN A 75 6.49 3.91 -1.28
C GLN A 75 6.84 3.52 0.16
N VAL A 76 6.05 2.63 0.77
CA VAL A 76 6.34 2.15 2.12
C VAL A 76 7.69 1.42 2.17
N LYS A 77 7.99 0.61 1.16
CA LYS A 77 9.30 -0.04 1.04
C LYS A 77 10.44 0.97 1.02
N SER A 78 10.31 2.04 0.24
CA SER A 78 11.31 3.12 0.18
C SER A 78 11.52 3.78 1.55
N TYR A 79 10.44 4.06 2.30
CA TYR A 79 10.55 4.57 3.67
C TYR A 79 11.30 3.61 4.60
N LEU A 80 10.97 2.33 4.54
CA LEU A 80 11.59 1.32 5.41
C LEU A 80 13.07 1.10 5.08
N GLU A 81 13.46 1.18 3.81
CA GLU A 81 14.88 1.10 3.42
C GLU A 81 15.67 2.30 3.96
N GLU A 82 15.15 3.52 3.85
CA GLU A 82 15.80 4.70 4.45
C GLU A 82 15.92 4.58 5.98
N LEU A 83 14.90 4.04 6.65
CA LEU A 83 14.92 3.86 8.10
C LEU A 83 15.96 2.84 8.57
N LYS A 84 16.35 1.87 7.75
CA LYS A 84 17.43 0.94 8.08
C LYS A 84 18.78 1.65 8.27
N GLU A 85 19.01 2.71 7.47
CA GLU A 85 20.25 3.50 7.54
C GLU A 85 20.27 4.47 8.72
N LEU A 86 19.09 4.85 9.25
CA LEU A 86 18.96 5.84 10.30
C LEU A 86 19.13 5.31 11.73
N GLN A 87 19.33 4.01 11.91
CA GLN A 87 19.52 3.36 13.22
C GLN A 87 18.46 3.75 14.26
N ILE A 88 17.19 3.66 13.88
CA ILE A 88 16.07 3.97 14.77
C ILE A 88 15.80 2.82 15.75
N ASP A 89 15.23 3.14 16.92
CA ASP A 89 14.85 2.16 17.95
C ASP A 89 13.40 1.69 17.79
N ILE A 90 12.53 2.62 17.40
CA ILE A 90 11.09 2.38 17.30
C ILE A 90 10.58 3.01 16.00
N LEU A 91 9.74 2.26 15.31
CA LEU A 91 8.92 2.73 14.20
C LEU A 91 7.45 2.81 14.64
N ILE A 92 6.87 3.99 14.56
CA ILE A 92 5.43 4.20 14.72
C ILE A 92 4.82 4.35 13.33
N ILE A 93 3.83 3.54 13.02
CA ILE A 93 3.04 3.63 11.80
C ILE A 93 1.64 4.13 12.17
N ASN A 94 1.38 5.41 11.91
CA ASN A 94 0.03 5.96 12.01
C ASN A 94 -0.75 5.54 10.76
N ILE A 95 -1.81 4.79 10.94
CA ILE A 95 -2.59 4.26 9.83
C ILE A 95 -4.07 4.57 9.98
N ASN A 96 -4.66 5.07 8.91
CA ASN A 96 -6.11 5.20 8.75
C ASN A 96 -6.50 4.61 7.39
N SER A 97 -6.94 3.36 7.40
CA SER A 97 -7.20 2.60 6.17
C SER A 97 -8.44 1.73 6.27
N PRO A 98 -9.33 1.79 5.29
CA PRO A 98 -10.44 0.84 5.15
C PRO A 98 -10.01 -0.54 4.65
N GLY A 99 -8.71 -0.72 4.34
CA GLY A 99 -8.17 -1.89 3.67
C GLY A 99 -7.92 -1.66 2.18
N GLY A 100 -7.93 -2.72 1.40
CA GLY A 100 -7.67 -2.62 -0.04
C GLY A 100 -7.64 -3.97 -0.74
N THR A 101 -6.91 -4.07 -1.84
CA THR A 101 -6.81 -5.35 -2.56
C THR A 101 -5.98 -6.36 -1.78
N VAL A 102 -6.36 -7.63 -1.87
CA VAL A 102 -5.65 -8.72 -1.18
C VAL A 102 -4.18 -8.76 -1.58
N SER A 103 -3.89 -8.61 -2.88
CA SER A 103 -2.52 -8.67 -3.39
C SER A 103 -1.64 -7.52 -2.86
N ALA A 104 -2.15 -6.28 -2.86
CA ALA A 104 -1.41 -5.14 -2.34
C ALA A 104 -1.20 -5.24 -0.82
N THR A 105 -2.21 -5.74 -0.11
CA THR A 105 -2.14 -5.95 1.34
C THR A 105 -1.10 -7.01 1.71
N ALA A 106 -1.11 -8.15 1.03
CA ALA A 106 -0.16 -9.23 1.27
C ALA A 106 1.29 -8.83 0.96
N GLU A 107 1.49 -8.07 -0.12
CA GLU A 107 2.80 -7.52 -0.46
C GLU A 107 3.31 -6.56 0.63
N LEU A 108 2.45 -5.65 1.08
CA LEU A 108 2.79 -4.68 2.12
C LEU A 108 3.05 -5.35 3.47
N GLU A 109 2.24 -6.33 3.84
CA GLU A 109 2.44 -7.14 5.04
C GLU A 109 3.83 -7.80 5.02
N GLN A 110 4.19 -8.45 3.91
CA GLN A 110 5.49 -9.08 3.76
C GLN A 110 6.66 -8.09 3.88
N ILE A 111 6.54 -6.91 3.26
CA ILE A 111 7.56 -5.84 3.34
C ILE A 111 7.80 -5.42 4.79
N ILE A 112 6.74 -5.18 5.56
CA ILE A 112 6.83 -4.77 6.96
C ILE A 112 7.38 -5.91 7.82
N TYR A 113 6.94 -7.14 7.59
CA TYR A 113 7.44 -8.32 8.28
C TYR A 113 8.94 -8.53 8.07
N GLU A 114 9.41 -8.43 6.82
CA GLU A 114 10.84 -8.58 6.48
C GLU A 114 11.69 -7.45 7.09
N PHE A 115 11.20 -6.21 7.06
CA PHE A 115 11.86 -5.09 7.72
C PHE A 115 12.04 -5.38 9.21
N LYS A 116 10.97 -5.75 9.90
CA LYS A 116 10.98 -6.06 11.32
C LYS A 116 11.92 -7.22 11.65
N LYS A 117 11.92 -8.27 10.83
CA LYS A 117 12.78 -9.43 11.01
C LYS A 117 14.27 -9.11 10.80
N SER A 118 14.58 -8.21 9.86
CA SER A 118 15.97 -7.87 9.52
C SER A 118 16.61 -6.83 10.44
N THR A 119 15.81 -6.00 11.13
CA THR A 119 16.31 -4.83 11.87
C THR A 119 16.21 -4.96 13.38
N ASN A 120 15.38 -5.86 13.90
CA ASN A 120 15.03 -5.95 15.33
C ASN A 120 14.39 -4.66 15.92
N ILE A 121 13.94 -3.74 15.07
CA ILE A 121 13.25 -2.50 15.43
C ILE A 121 11.85 -2.86 15.93
N LYS A 122 11.39 -2.18 16.99
CA LYS A 122 10.02 -2.32 17.48
C LYS A 122 9.07 -1.55 16.57
N VAL A 123 8.04 -2.22 16.07
CA VAL A 123 7.04 -1.63 15.18
C VAL A 123 5.71 -1.53 15.91
N TYR A 124 5.20 -0.31 16.01
CA TYR A 124 3.89 -0.03 16.62
C TYR A 124 2.96 0.60 15.59
N PHE A 125 1.75 0.09 15.53
CA PHE A 125 0.68 0.71 14.74
C PHE A 125 -0.21 1.54 15.64
N PHE A 126 -0.61 2.70 15.13
CA PHE A 126 -1.56 3.58 15.78
C PHE A 126 -2.65 4.00 14.79
N THR A 127 -3.90 4.00 15.22
CA THR A 127 -5.01 4.55 14.44
C THR A 127 -5.87 5.48 15.29
N ASN A 128 -6.35 6.55 14.66
CA ASN A 128 -7.29 7.48 15.28
C ASN A 128 -8.67 7.50 14.61
N GLU A 129 -8.82 6.82 13.45
CA GLU A 129 -10.09 6.80 12.72
C GLU A 129 -10.50 5.38 12.32
N ILE A 130 -9.82 4.78 11.33
CA ILE A 130 -10.20 3.48 10.80
C ILE A 130 -9.00 2.57 10.60
N LEU A 131 -9.13 1.33 11.09
CA LEU A 131 -8.19 0.25 10.87
C LEU A 131 -8.96 -1.01 10.52
N ALA A 132 -9.25 -1.20 9.24
CA ALA A 132 -10.15 -2.25 8.81
C ALA A 132 -9.58 -3.11 7.68
N SER A 133 -10.07 -4.36 7.56
CA SER A 133 -9.74 -5.28 6.47
C SER A 133 -8.21 -5.40 6.24
N GLY A 134 -7.72 -5.13 5.05
CA GLY A 134 -6.28 -5.10 4.73
C GLY A 134 -5.46 -4.18 5.64
N GLY A 135 -6.03 -3.06 6.12
CA GLY A 135 -5.37 -2.18 7.09
C GLY A 135 -5.12 -2.89 8.43
N TYR A 136 -6.11 -3.61 8.93
CA TYR A 136 -5.94 -4.43 10.12
C TYR A 136 -4.97 -5.59 9.88
N TRP A 137 -5.04 -6.23 8.71
CA TRP A 137 -4.14 -7.32 8.34
C TRP A 137 -2.67 -6.89 8.44
N ILE A 138 -2.26 -5.79 7.81
CA ILE A 138 -0.87 -5.34 7.91
C ILE A 138 -0.48 -4.95 9.33
N ALA A 139 -1.41 -4.42 10.13
CA ALA A 139 -1.15 -4.06 11.51
C ALA A 139 -0.88 -5.28 12.41
N THR A 140 -1.30 -6.49 12.01
CA THR A 140 -0.98 -7.72 12.76
C THR A 140 0.51 -8.07 12.78
N THR A 141 1.31 -7.48 11.90
CA THR A 141 2.78 -7.61 11.92
C THR A 141 3.43 -6.86 13.08
N ALA A 142 2.71 -5.94 13.73
CA ALA A 142 3.23 -5.07 14.78
C ALA A 142 3.56 -5.80 16.08
N ASP A 143 4.40 -5.19 16.91
CA ASP A 143 4.58 -5.59 18.30
C ASP A 143 3.38 -5.17 19.17
N LYS A 144 2.77 -4.02 18.85
CA LYS A 144 1.54 -3.52 19.47
C LYS A 144 0.72 -2.68 18.51
N ILE A 145 -0.59 -2.74 18.67
CA ILE A 145 -1.56 -1.89 17.98
C ILE A 145 -2.24 -1.02 19.01
N PHE A 146 -2.28 0.27 18.76
CA PHE A 146 -2.96 1.27 19.57
C PHE A 146 -4.09 1.90 18.75
N ALA A 147 -5.18 2.20 19.40
CA ALA A 147 -6.31 2.86 18.78
C ALA A 147 -6.85 3.96 19.69
N SER A 148 -7.23 5.09 19.09
CA SER A 148 -7.95 6.13 19.80
C SER A 148 -9.36 5.68 20.12
N TYR A 149 -9.93 6.27 21.16
CA TYR A 149 -11.32 6.04 21.51
C TYR A 149 -12.23 6.47 20.34
N GLY A 150 -13.12 5.58 19.93
CA GLY A 150 -14.01 5.82 18.79
C GLY A 150 -13.47 5.37 17.42
N SER A 151 -12.24 4.87 17.35
CA SER A 151 -11.72 4.27 16.12
C SER A 151 -12.52 3.04 15.69
N ILE A 152 -12.74 2.90 14.41
CA ILE A 152 -13.42 1.75 13.80
C ILE A 152 -12.37 0.68 13.50
N ILE A 153 -12.48 -0.48 14.17
CA ILE A 153 -11.59 -1.62 13.95
C ILE A 153 -12.44 -2.83 13.60
N GLY A 154 -12.12 -3.51 12.50
CA GLY A 154 -12.89 -4.69 12.11
C GLY A 154 -12.74 -5.07 10.65
N SER A 155 -13.83 -5.58 10.07
CA SER A 155 -13.84 -6.11 8.70
C SER A 155 -12.74 -7.16 8.48
N ILE A 156 -12.61 -8.09 9.44
CA ILE A 156 -11.60 -9.15 9.41
C ILE A 156 -12.09 -10.23 8.46
N GLY A 157 -11.59 -10.20 7.22
CA GLY A 157 -11.96 -11.16 6.20
C GLY A 157 -11.73 -10.65 4.78
N VAL A 158 -11.86 -11.53 3.83
CA VAL A 158 -11.79 -11.25 2.40
C VAL A 158 -13.20 -11.27 1.83
N SER A 159 -13.60 -10.17 1.18
CA SER A 159 -14.85 -10.09 0.46
C SER A 159 -14.62 -10.40 -1.01
N GLY A 160 -15.33 -11.37 -1.53
CA GLY A 160 -15.39 -11.68 -2.96
C GLY A 160 -16.51 -10.91 -3.67
N PRO A 161 -16.66 -11.12 -4.98
CA PRO A 161 -17.80 -10.61 -5.72
C PRO A 161 -19.10 -11.25 -5.21
N THR A 162 -20.20 -10.54 -5.37
CA THR A 162 -21.52 -11.11 -5.07
C THR A 162 -21.79 -12.29 -5.99
N TRP A 163 -22.10 -13.42 -5.40
CA TRP A 163 -22.50 -14.63 -6.15
C TRP A 163 -24.00 -14.68 -6.20
N PHE A 164 -24.53 -14.97 -7.39
CA PHE A 164 -25.95 -15.19 -7.61
C PHE A 164 -26.17 -16.68 -7.84
N TYR A 165 -26.99 -17.29 -6.99
CA TYR A 165 -27.43 -18.67 -7.18
C TYR A 165 -28.84 -18.65 -7.78
N TYR A 166 -29.04 -19.41 -8.84
CA TYR A 166 -30.32 -19.51 -9.51
C TYR A 166 -30.79 -20.95 -9.41
N ASN A 167 -31.85 -21.15 -8.65
CA ASN A 167 -32.53 -22.44 -8.59
C ASN A 167 -33.49 -22.54 -9.78
N THR A 168 -33.19 -23.36 -10.76
CA THR A 168 -34.02 -23.52 -11.99
C THR A 168 -34.13 -22.24 -12.84
N PRO A 169 -33.08 -21.85 -13.58
CA PRO A 169 -33.22 -20.76 -14.53
C PRO A 169 -34.20 -21.11 -15.65
N ILE A 170 -35.20 -20.25 -15.90
CA ILE A 170 -36.19 -20.40 -16.95
C ILE A 170 -35.68 -19.78 -18.24
N SER A 171 -35.08 -18.57 -18.12
CA SER A 171 -34.55 -17.89 -19.29
C SER A 171 -33.31 -17.07 -18.96
N LEU A 172 -32.39 -16.95 -19.94
CA LEU A 172 -31.27 -16.07 -19.92
C LEU A 172 -31.38 -15.14 -21.11
N SER A 173 -31.54 -13.85 -20.88
CA SER A 173 -31.53 -12.85 -21.93
C SER A 173 -30.35 -11.91 -21.79
N SER A 174 -29.65 -11.64 -22.91
CA SER A 174 -28.55 -10.69 -22.98
C SER A 174 -28.97 -9.52 -23.85
N GLY A 175 -28.97 -8.32 -23.30
CA GLY A 175 -29.28 -7.07 -24.00
C GLY A 175 -28.15 -6.06 -23.88
N ILE A 176 -28.29 -4.93 -24.60
CA ILE A 176 -27.34 -3.79 -24.51
C ILE A 176 -27.26 -3.17 -23.11
N PHE A 177 -28.21 -3.42 -22.24
CA PHE A 177 -28.27 -2.94 -20.87
C PHE A 177 -27.83 -3.98 -19.82
N GLY A 178 -27.33 -5.15 -20.26
CA GLY A 178 -26.87 -6.21 -19.37
C GLY A 178 -27.54 -7.56 -19.62
N GLN A 179 -27.27 -8.50 -18.73
CA GLN A 179 -27.89 -9.81 -18.73
C GLN A 179 -29.02 -9.84 -17.71
N SER A 180 -30.16 -10.42 -18.07
CA SER A 180 -31.24 -10.74 -17.15
C SER A 180 -31.48 -12.23 -17.10
N ILE A 181 -31.66 -12.75 -15.89
CA ILE A 181 -31.99 -14.15 -15.64
C ILE A 181 -33.34 -14.18 -14.97
N GLU A 182 -34.26 -14.93 -15.58
CA GLU A 182 -35.59 -15.15 -15.05
C GLU A 182 -35.64 -16.56 -14.44
N THR A 183 -36.03 -16.64 -13.18
CA THR A 183 -36.14 -17.89 -12.44
C THR A 183 -37.59 -18.09 -11.97
N LYS A 184 -37.99 -19.36 -11.75
CA LYS A 184 -39.32 -19.67 -11.27
C LYS A 184 -39.57 -19.16 -9.85
N ASP A 185 -38.53 -19.12 -9.01
CA ASP A 185 -38.61 -18.86 -7.60
C ASP A 185 -37.89 -17.52 -7.17
N GLY A 186 -37.41 -16.74 -8.16
CA GLY A 186 -36.72 -15.50 -7.93
C GLY A 186 -35.19 -15.63 -7.91
N ILE A 187 -34.52 -14.56 -7.53
CA ILE A 187 -33.04 -14.50 -7.42
C ILE A 187 -32.69 -14.62 -5.95
N GLU A 188 -31.89 -15.61 -5.59
CA GLU A 188 -31.29 -15.71 -4.28
C GLU A 188 -29.89 -15.06 -4.30
N VAL A 189 -29.74 -13.96 -3.57
CA VAL A 189 -28.45 -13.28 -3.41
C VAL A 189 -27.70 -13.89 -2.25
N PHE A 190 -26.55 -14.42 -2.56
CA PHE A 190 -25.68 -15.09 -1.61
C PHE A 190 -24.68 -14.12 -1.00
N ASN A 191 -24.71 -13.90 0.32
CA ASN A 191 -23.75 -13.06 1.00
C ASN A 191 -22.75 -13.90 1.81
N GLN A 192 -21.54 -14.07 1.28
CA GLN A 192 -20.47 -14.83 1.94
C GLN A 192 -20.11 -14.27 3.34
N ASN A 193 -20.30 -12.95 3.56
CA ASN A 193 -19.95 -12.30 4.83
C ASN A 193 -20.99 -12.55 5.93
N ALA A 194 -22.21 -12.92 5.57
CA ALA A 194 -23.26 -13.21 6.54
C ALA A 194 -23.20 -14.64 7.10
N GLY A 195 -22.28 -15.46 6.62
CA GLY A 195 -22.19 -16.88 6.99
C GLY A 195 -23.33 -17.73 6.47
N GLU A 196 -24.23 -17.14 5.69
CA GLU A 196 -25.31 -17.84 4.99
C GLU A 196 -24.73 -18.58 3.78
N GLY A 197 -25.12 -19.82 3.61
CA GLY A 197 -24.76 -20.63 2.43
C GLY A 197 -23.51 -21.47 2.52
N LYS A 198 -23.00 -21.71 3.67
CA LYS A 198 -21.98 -22.74 3.87
C LYS A 198 -22.46 -24.13 3.46
N ASP A 199 -23.77 -24.32 3.43
CA ASP A 199 -24.43 -25.60 3.13
C ASP A 199 -24.67 -25.82 1.63
N LEU A 200 -24.28 -24.85 0.76
CA LEU A 200 -24.44 -24.96 -0.70
C LEU A 200 -23.20 -25.54 -1.40
N PHE A 201 -22.15 -25.82 -0.67
CA PHE A 201 -20.94 -26.48 -1.11
C PHE A 201 -20.66 -27.71 -0.24
#